data_0741b32d649419c543be2d90dc459418
#
_entry.id   0741b32d649419c543be2d90dc459418
#
_cell.length_a   1.000
_cell.length_b   1.000
_cell.length_c   1.000
_cell.angle_alpha   90.00
_cell.angle_beta   90.00
_cell.angle_gamma   90.00
#
_symmetry.space_group_name_H-M   'P 1'
#
loop_
_entity.id
_entity.type
_entity.pdbx_description
1 polymer ?
#
loop_
_entity_poly.entity_id
_entity_poly.type
_entity_poly.pdbx_seq_one_letter_code
_entity_poly.pdbx_strand_id
1 'polypeptide(L)'
;MIDLSHKKIIVTFLMHLGDLVLTTPFIHALRKAVPTAEITYLVDDKLKDVVLHNPYIDHVWTIDKKGKDNNLRALWAMSRKITDAHFDVLINLHPNERCSFIDAMAVVPVKVGASHFLFRGFFHPWLKLNRKIHAADMYLDVLKRIGVEHPQHNGLEVFPGPEHKKAA
;
A
#
# COMPACT_ATOMS: atom_id res chain seq x y z
N MET A 1 12.83 4.37 -14.65
CA MET A 1 11.37 4.06 -14.68
C MET A 1 11.21 2.58 -14.38
N ILE A 2 10.36 2.22 -13.42
CA ILE A 2 10.08 0.82 -13.07
C ILE A 2 8.96 0.33 -13.99
N ASP A 3 9.19 -0.76 -14.74
CA ASP A 3 8.11 -1.39 -15.50
C ASP A 3 7.17 -2.12 -14.54
N LEU A 4 5.94 -1.64 -14.45
CA LEU A 4 4.89 -2.19 -13.59
C LEU A 4 3.84 -3.01 -14.37
N SER A 5 3.95 -3.11 -15.70
CA SER A 5 3.00 -3.82 -16.55
C SER A 5 3.01 -5.32 -16.23
N HIS A 6 1.84 -5.93 -16.15
CA HIS A 6 1.67 -7.35 -15.83
C HIS A 6 2.40 -7.82 -14.56
N LYS A 7 2.66 -6.91 -13.64
CA LYS A 7 3.35 -7.19 -12.38
C LYS A 7 2.38 -7.54 -11.27
N LYS A 8 2.88 -8.33 -10.34
CA LYS A 8 2.21 -8.61 -9.07
C LYS A 8 2.69 -7.60 -8.04
N ILE A 9 1.83 -6.66 -7.68
CA ILE A 9 2.18 -5.51 -6.85
C ILE A 9 1.54 -5.65 -5.47
N ILE A 10 2.32 -5.47 -4.41
CA ILE A 10 1.78 -5.28 -3.07
C ILE A 10 2.01 -3.84 -2.62
N VAL A 11 0.93 -3.19 -2.19
CA VAL A 11 0.96 -1.87 -1.54
C VAL A 11 0.77 -2.08 -0.04
N THR A 12 1.60 -1.47 0.78
CA THR A 12 1.56 -1.65 2.24
C THR A 12 1.26 -0.34 2.94
N PHE A 13 0.24 -0.36 3.84
CA PHE A 13 -0.19 0.81 4.59
C PHE A 13 -0.86 0.44 5.92
N LEU A 14 -0.18 0.64 7.04
CA LEU A 14 -0.64 0.24 8.38
C LEU A 14 -0.90 1.46 9.29
N MET A 15 -1.65 2.45 8.81
CA MET A 15 -1.98 3.67 9.56
C MET A 15 -3.43 3.69 10.08
N HIS A 16 -4.01 4.87 10.24
CA HIS A 16 -5.35 5.10 10.76
C HIS A 16 -6.38 5.24 9.62
N LEU A 17 -7.66 5.24 9.96
CA LEU A 17 -8.77 5.30 9.02
C LEU A 17 -8.68 6.50 8.06
N GLY A 18 -8.50 7.71 8.63
CA GLY A 18 -8.42 8.92 7.82
C GLY A 18 -7.26 8.89 6.82
N ASP A 19 -6.10 8.42 7.28
CA ASP A 19 -4.93 8.29 6.42
C ASP A 19 -5.16 7.24 5.31
N LEU A 20 -5.87 6.14 5.61
CA LEU A 20 -6.19 5.12 4.62
C LEU A 20 -7.08 5.66 3.51
N VAL A 21 -8.10 6.46 3.82
CA VAL A 21 -8.96 7.13 2.83
C VAL A 21 -8.13 8.06 1.93
N LEU A 22 -7.15 8.74 2.49
CA LEU A 22 -6.26 9.63 1.73
C LEU A 22 -5.33 8.89 0.75
N THR A 23 -5.22 7.55 0.83
CA THR A 23 -4.50 6.75 -0.15
C THR A 23 -5.35 6.32 -1.35
N THR A 24 -6.67 6.52 -1.33
CA THR A 24 -7.55 6.06 -2.41
C THR A 24 -7.23 6.69 -3.77
N PRO A 25 -6.87 7.98 -3.88
CA PRO A 25 -6.40 8.56 -5.14
C PRO A 25 -5.15 7.87 -5.69
N PHE A 26 -4.22 7.46 -4.79
CA PHE A 26 -3.03 6.71 -5.17
C PHE A 26 -3.40 5.35 -5.80
N ILE A 27 -4.28 4.57 -5.15
CA ILE A 27 -4.71 3.25 -5.63
C ILE A 27 -5.42 3.37 -6.99
N HIS A 28 -6.32 4.37 -7.14
CA HIS A 28 -7.00 4.64 -8.40
C HIS A 28 -5.98 4.98 -9.52
N ALA A 29 -5.06 5.90 -9.24
CA ALA A 29 -4.05 6.31 -10.21
C ALA A 29 -3.08 5.17 -10.56
N LEU A 30 -2.71 4.32 -9.59
CA LEU A 30 -1.91 3.12 -9.83
C LEU A 30 -2.65 2.17 -10.79
N ARG A 31 -3.92 1.85 -10.53
CA ARG A 31 -4.74 0.99 -11.41
C ARG A 31 -4.85 1.55 -12.82
N LYS A 32 -5.07 2.87 -12.97
CA LYS A 32 -5.11 3.51 -14.31
C LYS A 32 -3.79 3.43 -15.05
N ALA A 33 -2.69 3.58 -14.34
CA ALA A 33 -1.35 3.49 -14.95
C ALA A 33 -0.99 2.06 -15.36
N VAL A 34 -1.47 1.06 -14.61
CA VAL A 34 -1.13 -0.35 -14.83
C VAL A 34 -2.38 -1.24 -14.78
N PRO A 35 -3.27 -1.15 -15.78
CA PRO A 35 -4.57 -1.85 -15.78
C PRO A 35 -4.45 -3.38 -15.70
N THR A 36 -3.34 -3.94 -16.15
CA THR A 36 -3.07 -5.39 -16.21
C THR A 36 -2.30 -5.93 -15.00
N ALA A 37 -1.87 -5.07 -14.07
CA ALA A 37 -1.19 -5.52 -12.86
C ALA A 37 -2.18 -6.14 -11.86
N GLU A 38 -1.71 -7.13 -11.09
CA GLU A 38 -2.42 -7.65 -9.93
C GLU A 38 -2.05 -6.84 -8.68
N ILE A 39 -3.00 -6.11 -8.12
CA ILE A 39 -2.78 -5.21 -6.98
C ILE A 39 -3.33 -5.81 -5.70
N THR A 40 -2.44 -6.11 -4.78
CA THR A 40 -2.76 -6.51 -3.40
C THR A 40 -2.53 -5.33 -2.46
N TYR A 41 -3.46 -5.09 -1.53
CA TYR A 41 -3.32 -4.03 -0.53
C TYR A 41 -3.29 -4.61 0.88
N LEU A 42 -2.17 -4.41 1.59
CA LEU A 42 -2.00 -4.83 2.99
C LEU A 42 -2.37 -3.68 3.93
N VAL A 43 -3.40 -3.90 4.73
CA VAL A 43 -3.98 -2.91 5.67
C VAL A 43 -4.17 -3.50 7.08
N ASP A 44 -4.50 -2.65 8.04
CA ASP A 44 -4.96 -3.10 9.37
C ASP A 44 -6.31 -3.84 9.23
N ASP A 45 -6.46 -4.99 9.87
CA ASP A 45 -7.70 -5.80 9.83
C ASP A 45 -8.94 -5.01 10.24
N LYS A 46 -8.79 -4.08 11.21
CA LYS A 46 -9.89 -3.20 11.64
C LYS A 46 -10.36 -2.20 10.59
N LEU A 47 -9.59 -2.00 9.53
CA LEU A 47 -9.85 -1.01 8.48
C LEU A 47 -10.14 -1.65 7.12
N LYS A 48 -10.19 -2.97 7.03
CA LYS A 48 -10.37 -3.71 5.77
C LYS A 48 -11.62 -3.29 5.01
N ASP A 49 -12.73 -3.04 5.71
CA ASP A 49 -14.03 -2.72 5.09
C ASP A 49 -13.99 -1.43 4.26
N VAL A 50 -13.04 -0.52 4.54
CA VAL A 50 -12.84 0.72 3.77
C VAL A 50 -12.34 0.44 2.35
N VAL A 51 -11.59 -0.64 2.18
CA VAL A 51 -10.91 -0.98 0.91
C VAL A 51 -11.42 -2.27 0.28
N LEU A 52 -12.19 -3.09 1.01
CA LEU A 52 -12.63 -4.41 0.57
C LEU A 52 -13.43 -4.40 -0.73
N HIS A 53 -14.24 -3.36 -0.96
CA HIS A 53 -15.07 -3.21 -2.15
C HIS A 53 -14.50 -2.21 -3.17
N ASN A 54 -13.24 -1.84 -3.02
CA ASN A 54 -12.58 -0.92 -3.95
C ASN A 54 -12.27 -1.64 -5.27
N PRO A 55 -12.84 -1.22 -6.42
CA PRO A 55 -12.69 -1.92 -7.70
C PRO A 55 -11.27 -1.84 -8.29
N TYR A 56 -10.40 -1.03 -7.71
CA TYR A 56 -9.02 -0.86 -8.15
C TYR A 56 -8.05 -1.81 -7.44
N ILE A 57 -8.54 -2.62 -6.47
CA ILE A 57 -7.76 -3.57 -5.68
C ILE A 57 -8.25 -4.99 -6.02
N ASP A 58 -7.33 -5.89 -6.35
CA ASP A 58 -7.67 -7.29 -6.63
C ASP A 58 -7.73 -8.11 -5.34
N HIS A 59 -6.82 -7.84 -4.38
CA HIS A 59 -6.75 -8.59 -3.12
C HIS A 59 -6.49 -7.65 -1.94
N VAL A 60 -7.26 -7.84 -0.87
CA VAL A 60 -7.01 -7.16 0.42
C VAL A 60 -6.40 -8.17 1.39
N TRP A 61 -5.20 -7.86 1.87
CA TRP A 61 -4.55 -8.60 2.95
C TRP A 61 -4.61 -7.79 4.23
N THR A 62 -4.72 -8.49 5.35
CA THR A 62 -4.86 -7.84 6.66
C THR A 62 -3.88 -8.35 7.69
N ILE A 63 -3.57 -7.48 8.66
CA ILE A 63 -2.83 -7.80 9.88
C ILE A 63 -3.48 -7.08 11.06
N ASP A 64 -3.76 -7.80 12.15
CA ASP A 64 -4.27 -7.19 13.40
C ASP A 64 -3.10 -6.61 14.21
N LYS A 65 -2.65 -5.43 13.81
CA LYS A 65 -1.46 -4.78 14.37
C LYS A 65 -1.57 -4.40 15.85
N LYS A 66 -2.76 -4.39 16.43
CA LYS A 66 -3.01 -4.05 17.86
C LYS A 66 -3.51 -5.24 18.67
N GLY A 67 -3.88 -6.35 18.03
CA GLY A 67 -4.39 -7.56 18.68
C GLY A 67 -3.41 -8.73 18.56
N LYS A 68 -3.89 -9.83 17.97
CA LYS A 68 -3.16 -11.11 17.89
C LYS A 68 -1.81 -11.02 17.17
N ASP A 69 -1.68 -10.10 16.22
CA ASP A 69 -0.48 -9.93 15.39
C ASP A 69 0.47 -8.85 15.92
N ASN A 70 0.27 -8.39 17.17
CA ASN A 70 1.11 -7.36 17.80
C ASN A 70 2.40 -7.97 18.41
N ASN A 71 3.14 -8.75 17.65
CA ASN A 71 4.40 -9.33 18.07
C ASN A 71 5.33 -9.56 16.88
N LEU A 72 6.64 -9.66 17.15
CA LEU A 72 7.66 -9.82 16.09
C LEU A 72 7.47 -11.10 15.27
N ARG A 73 6.97 -12.19 15.87
CA ARG A 73 6.73 -13.46 15.17
C ARG A 73 5.66 -13.30 14.10
N ALA A 74 4.58 -12.57 14.40
CA ALA A 74 3.51 -12.29 13.44
C ALA A 74 3.99 -11.36 12.31
N LEU A 75 4.78 -10.32 12.63
CA LEU A 75 5.39 -9.46 11.61
C LEU A 75 6.32 -10.26 10.69
N TRP A 76 7.12 -11.15 11.24
CA TRP A 76 7.97 -12.05 10.47
C TRP A 76 7.15 -13.02 9.60
N ALA A 77 6.07 -13.60 10.15
CA ALA A 77 5.17 -14.48 9.40
C ALA A 77 4.54 -13.75 8.22
N MET A 78 4.15 -12.47 8.37
CA MET A 78 3.64 -11.64 7.28
C MET A 78 4.72 -11.39 6.22
N SER A 79 5.95 -11.10 6.62
CA SER A 79 7.09 -10.95 5.69
C SER A 79 7.30 -12.23 4.86
N ARG A 80 7.24 -13.39 5.51
CA ARG A 80 7.33 -14.69 4.85
C ARG A 80 6.18 -14.91 3.88
N LYS A 81 4.95 -14.59 4.29
CA LYS A 81 3.77 -14.67 3.42
C LYS A 81 3.93 -13.83 2.15
N ILE A 82 4.47 -12.61 2.29
CA ILE A 82 4.76 -11.73 1.14
C ILE A 82 5.82 -12.38 0.23
N THR A 83 6.89 -12.91 0.81
CA THR A 83 7.95 -13.62 0.06
C THR A 83 7.39 -14.80 -0.72
N ASP A 84 6.62 -15.66 -0.07
CA ASP A 84 6.07 -16.88 -0.65
C ASP A 84 4.99 -16.60 -1.73
N ALA A 85 4.40 -15.41 -1.71
CA ALA A 85 3.44 -14.97 -2.72
C ALA A 85 4.11 -14.45 -4.02
N HIS A 86 5.44 -14.32 -4.05
CA HIS A 86 6.21 -13.94 -5.22
C HIS A 86 5.76 -12.62 -5.87
N PHE A 87 5.59 -11.57 -5.07
CA PHE A 87 5.35 -10.24 -5.61
C PHE A 87 6.58 -9.72 -6.36
N ASP A 88 6.34 -9.02 -7.47
CA ASP A 88 7.41 -8.36 -8.25
C ASP A 88 7.80 -7.03 -7.66
N VAL A 89 6.80 -6.29 -7.15
CA VAL A 89 6.98 -4.93 -6.64
C VAL A 89 6.26 -4.76 -5.31
N LEU A 90 6.95 -4.15 -4.36
CA LEU A 90 6.40 -3.73 -3.08
C LEU A 90 6.48 -2.20 -2.98
N ILE A 91 5.35 -1.56 -2.70
CA ILE A 91 5.23 -0.12 -2.54
C ILE A 91 4.81 0.20 -1.11
N ASN A 92 5.72 0.78 -0.32
CA ASN A 92 5.41 1.26 1.03
C ASN A 92 5.02 2.74 0.98
N LEU A 93 3.80 3.06 1.41
CA LEU A 93 3.28 4.42 1.40
C LEU A 93 3.58 5.21 2.68
N HIS A 94 3.99 4.57 3.76
CA HIS A 94 4.21 5.27 5.03
C HIS A 94 5.35 4.68 5.87
N PRO A 95 6.23 5.52 6.47
CA PRO A 95 7.37 5.09 7.29
C PRO A 95 6.95 4.61 8.69
N ASN A 96 5.93 3.76 8.81
CA ASN A 96 5.58 3.08 10.05
C ASN A 96 6.58 1.97 10.34
N GLU A 97 7.04 1.86 11.58
CA GLU A 97 8.07 0.88 11.96
C GLU A 97 7.68 -0.56 11.64
N ARG A 98 6.44 -0.96 11.95
CA ARG A 98 5.95 -2.33 11.70
C ARG A 98 5.85 -2.64 10.22
N CYS A 99 5.26 -1.71 9.45
CA CYS A 99 5.17 -1.81 8.01
C CYS A 99 6.57 -1.92 7.39
N SER A 100 7.47 -1.01 7.78
CA SER A 100 8.85 -1.00 7.30
C SER A 100 9.63 -2.26 7.66
N PHE A 101 9.39 -2.85 8.84
CA PHE A 101 9.99 -4.14 9.22
C PHE A 101 9.46 -5.28 8.33
N ILE A 102 8.14 -5.41 8.17
CA ILE A 102 7.52 -6.44 7.32
C ILE A 102 8.10 -6.34 5.91
N ASP A 103 8.11 -5.16 5.35
CA ASP A 103 8.53 -4.90 3.97
C ASP A 103 10.02 -5.11 3.77
N ALA A 104 10.85 -4.70 4.74
CA ALA A 104 12.30 -4.90 4.68
C ALA A 104 12.66 -6.40 4.70
N MET A 105 11.98 -7.18 5.56
CA MET A 105 12.25 -8.61 5.73
C MET A 105 11.65 -9.49 4.64
N ALA A 106 10.63 -9.02 3.92
CA ALA A 106 10.10 -9.75 2.76
C ALA A 106 11.11 -9.75 1.60
N VAL A 107 11.22 -10.84 0.87
CA VAL A 107 12.05 -10.93 -0.34
C VAL A 107 11.19 -10.58 -1.54
N VAL A 108 11.36 -9.35 -2.05
CA VAL A 108 10.67 -8.84 -3.24
C VAL A 108 11.71 -8.14 -4.12
N PRO A 109 11.75 -8.40 -5.44
CA PRO A 109 12.78 -7.87 -6.34
C PRO A 109 12.86 -6.35 -6.35
N VAL A 110 11.73 -5.67 -6.33
CA VAL A 110 11.65 -4.20 -6.35
C VAL A 110 10.88 -3.72 -5.13
N LYS A 111 11.55 -2.97 -4.26
CA LYS A 111 10.94 -2.34 -3.08
C LYS A 111 11.11 -0.83 -3.16
N VAL A 112 10.00 -0.10 -3.21
CA VAL A 112 9.99 1.35 -3.37
C VAL A 112 9.12 2.01 -2.31
N GLY A 113 9.32 3.29 -2.09
CA GLY A 113 8.45 4.10 -1.25
C GLY A 113 9.11 4.60 0.03
N ALA A 114 8.27 5.00 0.98
CA ALA A 114 8.71 5.51 2.27
C ALA A 114 8.89 4.37 3.28
N SER A 115 9.97 4.42 4.04
CA SER A 115 10.20 3.50 5.15
C SER A 115 10.77 4.24 6.36
N HIS A 116 10.66 3.63 7.53
CA HIS A 116 11.39 4.10 8.69
C HIS A 116 12.89 4.14 8.40
N PHE A 117 13.60 5.14 8.91
CA PHE A 117 15.01 5.40 8.55
C PHE A 117 15.96 4.21 8.76
N LEU A 118 15.67 3.34 9.75
CA LEU A 118 16.46 2.13 10.02
C LEU A 118 16.40 1.11 8.87
N PHE A 119 15.33 1.13 8.07
CA PHE A 119 15.09 0.17 6.97
C PHE A 119 15.30 0.78 5.58
N ARG A 120 15.72 2.04 5.50
CA ARG A 120 15.86 2.75 4.21
C ARG A 120 16.73 2.02 3.18
N GLY A 121 17.76 1.30 3.63
CA GLY A 121 18.66 0.55 2.75
C GLY A 121 18.03 -0.62 2.00
N PHE A 122 16.82 -1.04 2.40
CA PHE A 122 16.07 -2.10 1.71
C PHE A 122 15.16 -1.59 0.59
N PHE A 123 15.08 -0.25 0.40
CA PHE A 123 14.18 0.38 -0.57
C PHE A 123 14.97 1.15 -1.63
N HIS A 124 14.71 0.85 -2.91
CA HIS A 124 15.33 1.51 -4.05
C HIS A 124 14.29 1.79 -5.16
N PRO A 125 13.87 3.07 -5.32
CA PRO A 125 14.28 4.23 -4.54
C PRO A 125 13.61 4.31 -3.16
N TRP A 126 14.39 4.70 -2.15
CA TRP A 126 13.82 5.17 -0.89
C TRP A 126 13.29 6.59 -1.06
N LEU A 127 12.05 6.83 -0.69
CA LEU A 127 11.36 8.09 -0.90
C LEU A 127 11.10 8.80 0.44
N LYS A 128 11.59 10.03 0.54
CA LYS A 128 11.21 10.91 1.65
C LYS A 128 9.88 11.58 1.30
N LEU A 129 8.84 11.31 2.09
CA LEU A 129 7.54 11.91 1.91
C LEU A 129 7.59 13.42 2.18
N ASN A 130 7.00 14.21 1.28
CA ASN A 130 6.89 15.65 1.45
C ASN A 130 5.66 15.99 2.32
N ARG A 131 5.85 16.12 3.62
CA ARG A 131 4.78 16.44 4.59
C ARG A 131 4.27 17.90 4.53
N LYS A 132 4.80 18.72 3.62
CA LYS A 132 4.37 20.12 3.43
C LYS A 132 3.20 20.28 2.47
N ILE A 133 2.84 19.22 1.73
CA ILE A 133 1.71 19.18 0.81
C ILE A 133 0.56 18.36 1.40
N HIS A 134 -0.62 18.44 0.78
CA HIS A 134 -1.75 17.62 1.21
C HIS A 134 -1.41 16.11 1.16
N ALA A 135 -1.92 15.35 2.12
CA ALA A 135 -1.51 13.94 2.27
C ALA A 135 -1.82 13.09 1.02
N ALA A 136 -2.97 13.33 0.35
CA ALA A 136 -3.28 12.63 -0.91
C ALA A 136 -2.23 12.92 -2.00
N ASP A 137 -1.83 14.19 -2.14
CA ASP A 137 -0.79 14.59 -3.11
C ASP A 137 0.58 14.00 -2.76
N MET A 138 0.86 13.86 -1.46
CA MET A 138 2.08 13.22 -0.97
C MET A 138 2.16 11.76 -1.41
N TYR A 139 1.06 11.01 -1.39
CA TYR A 139 1.02 9.63 -1.87
C TYR A 139 1.09 9.57 -3.40
N LEU A 140 0.45 10.50 -4.12
CA LEU A 140 0.57 10.60 -5.58
C LEU A 140 2.00 10.92 -6.03
N ASP A 141 2.76 11.68 -5.24
CA ASP A 141 4.18 11.96 -5.51
C ASP A 141 5.03 10.67 -5.51
N VAL A 142 4.65 9.65 -4.74
CA VAL A 142 5.30 8.32 -4.80
C VAL A 142 5.16 7.72 -6.20
N LEU A 143 3.97 7.79 -6.82
CA LEU A 143 3.75 7.30 -8.19
C LEU A 143 4.61 8.05 -9.22
N LYS A 144 4.69 9.37 -9.11
CA LYS A 144 5.52 10.18 -10.02
C LYS A 144 6.99 9.75 -9.96
N ARG A 145 7.49 9.50 -8.75
CA ARG A 145 8.88 9.10 -8.54
C ARG A 145 9.22 7.68 -9.01
N ILE A 146 8.23 6.83 -9.19
CA ILE A 146 8.41 5.48 -9.75
C ILE A 146 8.08 5.39 -11.24
N GLY A 147 7.72 6.52 -11.88
CA GLY A 147 7.59 6.63 -13.32
C GLY A 147 6.18 6.88 -13.86
N VAL A 148 5.18 7.09 -12.99
CA VAL A 148 3.84 7.53 -13.39
C VAL A 148 3.81 9.06 -13.36
N GLU A 149 4.17 9.71 -14.45
CA GLU A 149 4.36 11.17 -14.50
C GLU A 149 3.08 11.97 -14.22
N HIS A 150 1.94 11.50 -14.73
CA HIS A 150 0.64 12.18 -14.61
C HIS A 150 -0.40 11.24 -13.97
N PRO A 151 -0.34 11.00 -12.64
CA PRO A 151 -1.28 10.12 -11.96
C PRO A 151 -2.70 10.69 -12.02
N GLN A 152 -3.59 9.98 -12.71
CA GLN A 152 -5.00 10.38 -12.88
C GLN A 152 -5.88 9.71 -11.83
N HIS A 153 -6.72 10.49 -11.15
CA HIS A 153 -7.65 10.01 -10.13
C HIS A 153 -8.91 10.88 -10.07
N ASN A 154 -9.95 10.41 -9.38
CA ASN A 154 -11.22 11.14 -9.21
C ASN A 154 -11.35 11.82 -7.83
N GLY A 155 -10.27 11.96 -7.08
CA GLY A 155 -10.28 12.44 -5.70
C GLY A 155 -10.36 11.30 -4.69
N LEU A 156 -10.89 11.59 -3.50
CA LEU A 156 -11.10 10.60 -2.44
C LEU A 156 -12.32 9.74 -2.76
N GLU A 157 -12.17 8.43 -2.69
CA GLU A 157 -13.22 7.46 -3.01
C GLU A 157 -13.33 6.40 -1.92
N VAL A 158 -14.55 6.11 -1.48
CA VAL A 158 -14.86 5.01 -0.58
C VAL A 158 -15.98 4.19 -1.21
N PHE A 159 -15.84 2.88 -1.22
CA PHE A 159 -16.77 1.96 -1.84
C PHE A 159 -17.49 1.15 -0.74
N PRO A 160 -18.65 1.61 -0.25
CA PRO A 160 -19.39 0.90 0.78
C PRO A 160 -19.91 -0.44 0.26
N GLY A 161 -19.83 -1.47 1.10
CA GLY A 161 -20.40 -2.79 0.80
C GLY A 161 -21.90 -2.75 0.62
N PRO A 162 -22.50 -3.82 0.02
CA PRO A 162 -23.93 -3.89 -0.23
C PRO A 162 -24.78 -3.79 1.04
N GLU A 163 -24.26 -4.24 2.18
CA GLU A 163 -24.91 -4.12 3.50
C GLU A 163 -25.05 -2.68 3.97
N HIS A 164 -24.15 -1.78 3.58
CA HIS A 164 -24.18 -0.37 3.96
C HIS A 164 -24.99 0.50 3.01
N LYS A 165 -25.27 0.02 1.79
CA LYS A 165 -26.11 0.73 0.82
C LYS A 165 -27.63 0.69 1.16
N LYS A 166 -28.05 -0.20 2.08
CA LYS A 166 -29.44 -0.31 2.53
C LYS A 166 -29.79 0.62 3.69
N ALA A 167 -28.81 1.29 4.28
CA ALA A 167 -28.98 2.16 5.46
C ALA A 167 -28.92 3.68 5.12
N ALA A 168 -28.88 4.04 3.83
CA ALA A 168 -28.85 5.43 3.36
C ALA A 168 -30.17 5.85 2.71
#